data_008c8b6eba5ec8e4f9f0bda6da88316e
#
_entry.id   008c8b6eba5ec8e4f9f0bda6da88316e
#
_cell.length_a   1.000
_cell.length_b   1.000
_cell.length_c   1.000
_cell.angle_alpha   90.00
_cell.angle_beta   90.00
_cell.angle_gamma   90.00
#
_symmetry.space_group_name_H-M   'P 1'
#
loop_
_entity.id
_entity.type
_entity.pdbx_description
1 polymer ?
#
loop_
_entity_poly.entity_id
_entity_poly.type
_entity_poly.pdbx_seq_one_letter_code
_entity_poly.pdbx_strand_id
1 'polypeptide(L)'
;MTVTKACRLYAGLTQQELGDAVGVHAYLIKDIEKVPPAPSGSAYKLVADYLGLPCDVVLQDDFTAIPAGFFARWPQPAYAPEPLEDHKRIGREGEEFILSQERERVGAKWPALAQLIMPFFKLHGKFGCDILGFDDRARPVFLEVKTSIHSSPNNGISMTAKELRMAQNCLAAGEKYILCTLTNWGSPQQKRQDIPFETLEAEYDMQHTGVRFRRKPRCAKDSVSGIAYHRKRKGLNQTQLAALIGTRQCAICLYESGKRTPSLQVLRRLSAVLDVAIDDLVQTYEVAENE
;
A
#
# COMPACT_ATOMS: atom_id res chain seq x y z
N MET A 1 -10.16 5.89 11.75
CA MET A 1 -8.84 5.82 12.46
C MET A 1 -9.05 6.19 13.92
N THR A 2 -8.44 5.48 14.89
CA THR A 2 -8.50 5.84 16.32
C THR A 2 -7.40 6.83 16.69
N VAL A 3 -7.60 7.59 17.78
CA VAL A 3 -6.59 8.50 18.35
C VAL A 3 -5.30 7.75 18.65
N THR A 4 -5.38 6.58 19.28
CA THR A 4 -4.20 5.74 19.61
C THR A 4 -3.40 5.40 18.36
N LYS A 5 -4.05 4.96 17.30
CA LYS A 5 -3.37 4.62 16.04
C LYS A 5 -2.68 5.85 15.43
N ALA A 6 -3.35 7.00 15.42
CA ALA A 6 -2.76 8.23 14.89
C ALA A 6 -1.56 8.67 15.72
N CYS A 7 -1.66 8.66 17.05
CA CYS A 7 -0.58 9.04 17.95
C CYS A 7 0.62 8.08 17.86
N ARG A 8 0.38 6.77 17.78
CA ARG A 8 1.46 5.79 17.56
C ARG A 8 2.20 6.04 16.25
N LEU A 9 1.44 6.28 15.16
CA LEU A 9 2.03 6.59 13.86
C LEU A 9 2.82 7.89 13.88
N TYR A 10 2.29 8.91 14.57
CA TYR A 10 3.01 10.16 14.79
C TYR A 10 4.32 9.96 15.56
N ALA A 11 4.31 9.08 16.57
CA ALA A 11 5.52 8.71 17.31
C ALA A 11 6.50 7.83 16.49
N GLY A 12 6.17 7.47 15.25
CA GLY A 12 7.02 6.66 14.38
C GLY A 12 7.09 5.18 14.73
N LEU A 13 6.18 4.69 15.58
CA LEU A 13 6.21 3.33 16.12
C LEU A 13 5.37 2.36 15.27
N THR A 14 5.85 1.14 15.09
CA THR A 14 5.04 -0.01 14.67
C THR A 14 4.20 -0.54 15.82
N GLN A 15 3.18 -1.36 15.55
CA GLN A 15 2.41 -2.03 16.62
C GLN A 15 3.28 -2.96 17.46
N GLN A 16 4.30 -3.59 16.87
CA GLN A 16 5.25 -4.43 17.58
C GLN A 16 6.12 -3.61 18.51
N GLU A 17 6.73 -2.53 18.04
CA GLU A 17 7.60 -1.66 18.85
C GLU A 17 6.85 -1.03 20.02
N LEU A 18 5.60 -0.58 19.80
CA LEU A 18 4.76 -0.10 20.89
C LEU A 18 4.44 -1.23 21.88
N GLY A 19 4.09 -2.42 21.39
CA GLY A 19 3.84 -3.59 22.23
C GLY A 19 5.04 -3.97 23.10
N ASP A 20 6.22 -4.04 22.50
CA ASP A 20 7.48 -4.35 23.19
C ASP A 20 7.82 -3.28 24.24
N ALA A 21 7.63 -2.00 23.91
CA ALA A 21 7.91 -0.89 24.82
C ALA A 21 7.01 -0.87 26.07
N VAL A 22 5.77 -1.36 25.96
CA VAL A 22 4.81 -1.39 27.09
C VAL A 22 4.65 -2.80 27.69
N GLY A 23 5.39 -3.78 27.18
CA GLY A 23 5.39 -5.16 27.71
C GLY A 23 4.12 -5.94 27.38
N VAL A 24 3.47 -5.66 26.22
CA VAL A 24 2.30 -6.39 25.76
C VAL A 24 2.48 -6.88 24.34
N HIS A 25 1.72 -7.90 23.96
CA HIS A 25 1.81 -8.43 22.59
C HIS A 25 1.16 -7.49 21.56
N ALA A 26 1.74 -7.39 20.35
CA ALA A 26 1.28 -6.51 19.28
C ALA A 26 -0.21 -6.67 18.90
N TYR A 27 -0.80 -7.87 19.08
CA TYR A 27 -2.22 -8.06 18.83
C TYR A 27 -3.12 -7.25 19.77
N LEU A 28 -2.69 -7.00 21.02
CA LEU A 28 -3.43 -6.14 21.95
C LEU A 28 -3.39 -4.67 21.51
N ILE A 29 -2.26 -4.21 20.96
CA ILE A 29 -2.17 -2.89 20.34
C ILE A 29 -3.14 -2.80 19.15
N LYS A 30 -3.18 -3.83 18.31
CA LYS A 30 -4.13 -3.90 17.17
C LYS A 30 -5.58 -3.85 17.66
N ASP A 31 -5.91 -4.48 18.78
CA ASP A 31 -7.28 -4.46 19.33
C ASP A 31 -7.66 -3.08 19.90
N ILE A 32 -6.73 -2.39 20.57
CA ILE A 32 -6.93 -1.02 21.04
C ILE A 32 -7.13 -0.05 19.86
N GLU A 33 -6.50 -0.31 18.73
CA GLU A 33 -6.58 0.52 17.52
C GLU A 33 -7.78 0.22 16.62
N LYS A 34 -8.69 -0.69 17.00
CA LYS A 34 -9.93 -0.94 16.25
C LYS A 34 -10.94 0.21 16.40
N VAL A 35 -11.85 0.31 15.46
CA VAL A 35 -12.97 1.25 15.51
C VAL A 35 -14.26 0.43 15.56
N PRO A 36 -15.03 0.51 16.65
CA PRO A 36 -14.76 1.18 17.92
C PRO A 36 -13.59 0.54 18.67
N PRO A 37 -12.87 1.30 19.51
CA PRO A 37 -11.77 0.74 20.28
C PRO A 37 -12.27 -0.34 21.24
N ALA A 38 -11.55 -1.47 21.27
CA ALA A 38 -11.85 -2.56 22.20
C ALA A 38 -10.84 -2.50 23.36
N PRO A 39 -11.27 -2.17 24.58
CA PRO A 39 -10.40 -2.19 25.73
C PRO A 39 -10.00 -3.62 26.06
N SER A 40 -8.70 -3.92 26.00
CA SER A 40 -8.15 -5.21 26.39
C SER A 40 -7.49 -5.08 27.78
N GLY A 41 -8.25 -5.32 28.82
CA GLY A 41 -7.77 -5.33 30.20
C GLY A 41 -7.08 -4.02 30.61
N SER A 42 -5.85 -4.11 31.15
CA SER A 42 -5.03 -2.95 31.56
C SER A 42 -4.10 -2.42 30.44
N ALA A 43 -4.05 -3.06 29.30
CA ALA A 43 -3.08 -2.73 28.25
C ALA A 43 -3.25 -1.30 27.72
N TYR A 44 -4.49 -0.78 27.62
CA TYR A 44 -4.73 0.60 27.21
C TYR A 44 -4.12 1.64 28.16
N LYS A 45 -4.04 1.35 29.46
CA LYS A 45 -3.38 2.24 30.44
C LYS A 45 -1.89 2.32 30.20
N LEU A 46 -1.24 1.18 29.95
CA LEU A 46 0.19 1.13 29.62
C LEU A 46 0.49 1.89 28.33
N VAL A 47 -0.37 1.75 27.33
CA VAL A 47 -0.27 2.48 26.06
C VAL A 47 -0.47 3.99 26.28
N ALA A 48 -1.48 4.38 27.05
CA ALA A 48 -1.74 5.77 27.40
C ALA A 48 -0.53 6.42 28.11
N ASP A 49 0.00 5.77 29.16
CA ASP A 49 1.15 6.24 29.91
C ASP A 49 2.40 6.37 29.03
N TYR A 50 2.66 5.37 28.20
CA TYR A 50 3.80 5.37 27.30
C TYR A 50 3.72 6.48 26.25
N LEU A 51 2.57 6.64 25.59
CA LEU A 51 2.36 7.70 24.60
C LEU A 51 2.23 9.09 25.24
N GLY A 52 1.96 9.18 26.55
CA GLY A 52 1.71 10.45 27.22
C GLY A 52 0.32 10.99 26.93
N LEU A 53 -0.67 10.11 26.83
CA LEU A 53 -2.06 10.42 26.60
C LEU A 53 -2.91 10.14 27.84
N PRO A 54 -3.97 10.91 28.11
CA PRO A 54 -4.98 10.52 29.12
C PRO A 54 -5.65 9.19 28.72
N CYS A 55 -5.98 8.34 29.70
CA CYS A 55 -6.58 7.03 29.45
C CYS A 55 -7.91 7.09 28.71
N ASP A 56 -8.72 8.10 29.00
CA ASP A 56 -10.00 8.34 28.33
C ASP A 56 -9.80 8.73 26.84
N VAL A 57 -8.77 9.50 26.53
CA VAL A 57 -8.41 9.90 25.15
C VAL A 57 -8.02 8.70 24.28
N VAL A 58 -7.34 7.70 24.87
CA VAL A 58 -6.95 6.46 24.17
C VAL A 58 -8.17 5.66 23.71
N LEU A 59 -9.27 5.73 24.46
CA LEU A 59 -10.51 4.98 24.19
C LEU A 59 -11.56 5.79 23.41
N GLN A 60 -11.27 7.05 23.09
CA GLN A 60 -12.17 7.93 22.36
C GLN A 60 -11.67 8.19 20.93
N ASP A 61 -12.55 8.71 20.11
CA ASP A 61 -12.24 9.18 18.75
C ASP A 61 -12.16 10.72 18.68
N ASP A 62 -12.04 11.39 19.85
CA ASP A 62 -11.90 12.85 19.92
C ASP A 62 -10.43 13.27 19.81
N PHE A 63 -10.01 13.61 18.62
CA PHE A 63 -8.66 14.06 18.32
C PHE A 63 -8.34 15.44 18.93
N THR A 64 -9.36 16.24 19.30
CA THR A 64 -9.13 17.55 19.94
C THR A 64 -8.71 17.43 21.40
N ALA A 65 -8.92 16.26 22.01
CA ALA A 65 -8.51 15.96 23.38
C ALA A 65 -7.03 15.56 23.50
N ILE A 66 -6.27 15.46 22.41
CA ILE A 66 -4.85 15.14 22.46
C ILE A 66 -4.09 16.29 23.13
N PRO A 67 -3.38 16.04 24.25
CA PRO A 67 -2.72 17.11 24.97
C PRO A 67 -1.48 17.63 24.23
N ALA A 68 -1.19 18.92 24.34
CA ALA A 68 0.01 19.52 23.76
C ALA A 68 1.32 18.84 24.20
N GLY A 69 1.35 18.31 25.42
CA GLY A 69 2.50 17.54 25.95
C GLY A 69 2.84 16.28 25.15
N PHE A 70 1.88 15.69 24.44
CA PHE A 70 2.14 14.58 23.52
C PHE A 70 3.14 14.97 22.43
N PHE A 71 2.95 16.11 21.78
CA PHE A 71 3.82 16.57 20.71
C PHE A 71 5.22 16.96 21.19
N ALA A 72 5.34 17.48 22.41
CA ALA A 72 6.62 17.75 23.02
C ALA A 72 7.40 16.47 23.36
N ARG A 73 6.71 15.39 23.73
CA ARG A 73 7.29 14.08 24.00
C ARG A 73 7.78 13.37 22.74
N TRP A 74 7.10 13.58 21.59
CA TRP A 74 7.38 12.94 20.33
C TRP A 74 7.72 13.98 19.23
N PRO A 75 8.87 14.67 19.34
CA PRO A 75 9.26 15.66 18.34
C PRO A 75 9.50 14.99 17.00
N GLN A 76 8.93 15.55 15.92
CA GLN A 76 9.19 15.04 14.58
C GLN A 76 10.61 15.40 14.14
N PRO A 77 11.38 14.46 13.57
CA PRO A 77 12.69 14.78 13.04
C PRO A 77 12.56 15.81 11.92
N ALA A 78 13.53 16.72 11.84
CA ALA A 78 13.63 17.64 10.73
C ALA A 78 13.82 16.82 9.43
N TYR A 79 12.96 17.07 8.45
CA TYR A 79 13.06 16.41 7.15
C TYR A 79 14.17 17.06 6.31
N ALA A 80 15.16 16.27 5.92
CA ALA A 80 16.13 16.66 4.89
C ALA A 80 15.61 16.16 3.54
N PRO A 81 15.33 17.03 2.55
CA PRO A 81 14.90 16.59 1.23
C PRO A 81 16.03 15.83 0.54
N GLU A 82 15.71 14.63 0.05
CA GLU A 82 16.61 13.89 -0.83
C GLU A 82 16.51 14.44 -2.26
N PRO A 83 17.59 14.45 -3.05
CA PRO A 83 17.53 14.80 -4.45
C PRO A 83 16.65 13.81 -5.21
N LEU A 84 15.63 14.30 -5.91
CA LEU A 84 14.64 13.50 -6.63
C LEU A 84 14.69 13.80 -8.13
N GLU A 85 14.34 12.81 -8.95
CA GLU A 85 14.05 13.02 -10.38
C GLU A 85 12.88 14.00 -10.55
N ASP A 86 12.85 14.76 -11.66
CA ASP A 86 11.92 15.88 -11.83
C ASP A 86 10.46 15.55 -11.57
N HIS A 87 9.96 14.42 -12.09
CA HIS A 87 8.56 14.03 -11.86
C HIS A 87 8.26 13.66 -10.40
N LYS A 88 9.21 13.07 -9.70
CA LYS A 88 9.10 12.76 -8.26
C LYS A 88 9.21 14.04 -7.43
N ARG A 89 10.03 14.99 -7.88
CA ARG A 89 10.18 16.31 -7.25
C ARG A 89 8.87 17.09 -7.32
N ILE A 90 8.24 17.16 -8.51
CA ILE A 90 6.93 17.82 -8.70
C ILE A 90 5.86 17.21 -7.80
N GLY A 91 5.77 15.88 -7.73
CA GLY A 91 4.86 15.18 -6.82
C GLY A 91 5.11 15.57 -5.36
N ARG A 92 6.37 15.52 -4.92
CA ARG A 92 6.77 15.88 -3.55
C ARG A 92 6.47 17.33 -3.19
N GLU A 93 6.75 18.26 -4.08
CA GLU A 93 6.43 19.68 -3.90
C GLU A 93 4.92 19.90 -3.71
N GLY A 94 4.07 19.21 -4.49
CA GLY A 94 2.63 19.26 -4.34
C GLY A 94 2.13 18.66 -3.02
N GLU A 95 2.68 17.52 -2.59
CA GLU A 95 2.38 16.91 -1.30
C GLU A 95 2.73 17.85 -0.12
N GLU A 96 3.90 18.50 -0.17
CA GLU A 96 4.34 19.47 0.85
C GLU A 96 3.48 20.73 0.85
N PHE A 97 3.06 21.19 -0.32
CA PHE A 97 2.14 22.33 -0.45
C PHE A 97 0.79 22.04 0.19
N ILE A 98 0.16 20.88 -0.12
CA ILE A 98 -1.10 20.49 0.50
C ILE A 98 -0.93 20.30 2.01
N LEU A 99 0.17 19.67 2.46
CA LEU A 99 0.48 19.50 3.88
C LEU A 99 0.51 20.85 4.62
N SER A 100 1.15 21.88 4.04
CA SER A 100 1.22 23.21 4.64
C SER A 100 -0.15 23.87 4.72
N GLN A 101 -0.94 23.80 3.65
CA GLN A 101 -2.31 24.34 3.62
C GLN A 101 -3.23 23.67 4.64
N GLU A 102 -3.16 22.34 4.77
CA GLU A 102 -3.96 21.61 5.76
C GLU A 102 -3.56 21.99 7.19
N ARG A 103 -2.27 22.13 7.48
CA ARG A 103 -1.80 22.58 8.78
C ARG A 103 -2.26 24.00 9.12
N GLU A 104 -2.22 24.91 8.17
CA GLU A 104 -2.73 26.27 8.33
C GLU A 104 -4.26 26.26 8.56
N ARG A 105 -5.02 25.58 7.73
CA ARG A 105 -6.47 25.48 7.80
C ARG A 105 -6.95 24.88 9.15
N VAL A 106 -6.37 23.77 9.54
CA VAL A 106 -6.71 23.09 10.81
C VAL A 106 -6.18 23.88 12.00
N GLY A 107 -4.97 24.44 11.89
CA GLY A 107 -4.32 25.21 12.94
C GLY A 107 -5.05 26.49 13.31
N ALA A 108 -5.74 27.11 12.34
CA ALA A 108 -6.57 28.29 12.61
C ALA A 108 -7.71 27.99 13.62
N LYS A 109 -8.18 26.77 13.69
CA LYS A 109 -9.26 26.33 14.61
C LYS A 109 -8.73 25.48 15.78
N TRP A 110 -7.79 24.59 15.49
CA TRP A 110 -7.23 23.64 16.46
C TRP A 110 -5.69 23.58 16.38
N PRO A 111 -4.97 24.50 17.01
CA PRO A 111 -3.49 24.58 16.90
C PRO A 111 -2.77 23.29 17.30
N ALA A 112 -3.24 22.58 18.34
CA ALA A 112 -2.66 21.32 18.75
C ALA A 112 -2.90 20.22 17.69
N LEU A 113 -4.11 20.15 17.12
CA LEU A 113 -4.47 19.14 16.12
C LEU A 113 -3.68 19.31 14.80
N ALA A 114 -3.32 20.54 14.44
CA ALA A 114 -2.48 20.81 13.28
C ALA A 114 -1.12 20.09 13.35
N GLN A 115 -0.60 19.83 14.52
CA GLN A 115 0.65 19.09 14.69
C GLN A 115 0.48 17.60 14.37
N LEU A 116 -0.74 17.04 14.52
CA LEU A 116 -1.03 15.66 14.20
C LEU A 116 -1.21 15.42 12.69
N ILE A 117 -1.29 16.48 11.88
CA ILE A 117 -1.35 16.34 10.42
C ILE A 117 -0.04 15.75 9.93
N MET A 118 -0.12 14.52 9.46
CA MET A 118 1.05 13.69 9.15
C MET A 118 1.23 13.50 7.66
N PRO A 119 2.46 13.74 7.16
CA PRO A 119 2.84 13.30 5.84
C PRO A 119 3.10 11.78 5.84
N PHE A 120 2.12 10.97 5.47
CA PHE A 120 2.31 9.52 5.37
C PHE A 120 3.31 9.12 4.29
N PHE A 121 3.53 9.97 3.29
CA PHE A 121 4.58 9.78 2.30
C PHE A 121 5.99 9.79 2.93
N LYS A 122 6.18 10.47 4.08
CA LYS A 122 7.44 10.48 4.85
C LYS A 122 7.58 9.29 5.80
N LEU A 123 6.46 8.68 6.19
CA LEU A 123 6.39 7.67 7.24
C LEU A 123 6.33 6.23 6.71
N HIS A 124 7.06 5.86 5.65
CA HIS A 124 7.18 4.48 5.14
C HIS A 124 6.39 4.08 3.88
N GLY A 125 5.78 4.99 3.15
CA GLY A 125 5.15 4.69 1.85
C GLY A 125 4.10 3.55 1.86
N LYS A 126 3.53 3.22 3.03
CA LYS A 126 2.73 2.01 3.24
C LYS A 126 1.24 2.24 3.39
N PHE A 127 0.78 3.52 3.43
CA PHE A 127 -0.61 3.77 3.83
C PHE A 127 -1.61 3.78 2.67
N GLY A 128 -1.31 4.12 1.47
CA GLY A 128 -2.28 4.25 0.38
C GLY A 128 -3.00 5.61 0.41
N CYS A 129 -2.41 6.60 1.07
CA CYS A 129 -2.70 8.02 0.99
C CYS A 129 -1.44 8.79 1.39
N ASP A 130 -1.37 10.06 1.02
CA ASP A 130 -0.18 10.90 1.24
C ASP A 130 -0.23 11.65 2.57
N ILE A 131 -1.40 12.10 3.00
CA ILE A 131 -1.55 12.96 4.18
C ILE A 131 -2.74 12.52 5.02
N LEU A 132 -2.56 12.50 6.35
CA LEU A 132 -3.66 12.52 7.30
C LEU A 132 -3.98 13.97 7.63
N GLY A 133 -5.19 14.42 7.27
CA GLY A 133 -5.76 15.71 7.64
C GLY A 133 -6.98 15.55 8.54
N PHE A 134 -7.70 16.66 8.77
CA PHE A 134 -8.91 16.69 9.57
C PHE A 134 -9.97 17.60 8.95
N ASP A 135 -11.25 17.21 9.04
CA ASP A 135 -12.36 18.05 8.60
C ASP A 135 -12.75 19.11 9.65
N ASP A 136 -13.77 19.92 9.35
CA ASP A 136 -14.24 21.00 10.23
C ASP A 136 -14.89 20.53 11.55
N ARG A 137 -15.01 19.23 11.73
CA ARG A 137 -15.48 18.56 12.96
C ARG A 137 -14.37 17.78 13.66
N ALA A 138 -13.10 18.04 13.30
CA ALA A 138 -11.92 17.33 13.80
C ALA A 138 -11.92 15.82 13.51
N ARG A 139 -12.67 15.35 12.50
CA ARG A 139 -12.66 13.95 12.10
C ARG A 139 -11.55 13.70 11.09
N PRO A 140 -10.85 12.56 11.15
CA PRO A 140 -9.78 12.21 10.22
C PRO A 140 -10.25 12.23 8.76
N VAL A 141 -9.41 12.79 7.89
CA VAL A 141 -9.58 12.79 6.43
C VAL A 141 -8.28 12.31 5.81
N PHE A 142 -8.39 11.37 4.89
CA PHE A 142 -7.24 10.83 4.16
C PHE A 142 -7.12 11.54 2.81
N LEU A 143 -5.96 12.14 2.55
CA LEU A 143 -5.72 12.93 1.36
C LEU A 143 -4.67 12.20 0.49
N GLU A 144 -5.00 12.02 -0.78
CA GLU A 144 -4.09 11.60 -1.83
C GLU A 144 -3.82 12.78 -2.75
N VAL A 145 -2.58 13.06 -3.07
CA VAL A 145 -2.18 14.25 -3.84
C VAL A 145 -1.71 13.85 -5.23
N LYS A 146 -2.28 14.47 -6.25
CA LYS A 146 -1.87 14.29 -7.65
C LYS A 146 -1.50 15.64 -8.25
N THR A 147 -0.22 15.82 -8.56
CA THR A 147 0.33 17.09 -9.06
C THR A 147 0.66 16.96 -10.54
N SER A 148 0.25 17.96 -11.34
CA SER A 148 0.51 18.06 -12.78
C SER A 148 0.89 19.48 -13.16
N ILE A 149 1.89 19.61 -14.03
CA ILE A 149 2.25 20.89 -14.66
C ILE A 149 1.25 21.31 -15.77
N HIS A 150 0.34 20.41 -16.16
CA HIS A 150 -0.66 20.64 -17.20
C HIS A 150 -2.00 21.06 -16.61
N SER A 151 -2.84 21.71 -17.43
CA SER A 151 -4.17 22.22 -17.04
C SER A 151 -5.21 21.13 -16.77
N SER A 152 -4.98 19.95 -17.33
CA SER A 152 -5.81 18.76 -17.07
C SER A 152 -4.90 17.53 -17.12
N PRO A 153 -5.13 16.52 -16.31
CA PRO A 153 -4.48 15.23 -16.52
C PRO A 153 -4.99 14.66 -17.85
N ASN A 154 -4.15 14.73 -18.90
CA ASN A 154 -4.50 14.34 -20.27
C ASN A 154 -5.02 12.88 -20.40
N ASN A 155 -4.82 12.05 -19.38
CA ASN A 155 -5.20 10.64 -19.35
C ASN A 155 -6.08 10.27 -18.14
N GLY A 156 -6.82 11.23 -17.58
CA GLY A 156 -7.61 11.01 -16.39
C GLY A 156 -6.79 10.96 -15.09
N ILE A 157 -7.45 10.68 -14.00
CA ILE A 157 -6.84 10.57 -12.68
C ILE A 157 -6.42 9.10 -12.47
N SER A 158 -5.14 8.85 -12.22
CA SER A 158 -4.65 7.50 -11.94
C SER A 158 -4.49 7.28 -10.42
N MET A 159 -4.98 6.15 -9.95
CA MET A 159 -4.75 5.66 -8.59
C MET A 159 -4.05 4.30 -8.64
N THR A 160 -3.15 4.05 -7.73
CA THR A 160 -2.58 2.71 -7.53
C THR A 160 -3.61 1.78 -6.89
N ALA A 161 -3.43 0.46 -7.04
CA ALA A 161 -4.30 -0.53 -6.38
C ALA A 161 -4.36 -0.37 -4.85
N LYS A 162 -3.32 0.19 -4.26
CA LYS A 162 -3.21 0.43 -2.83
C LYS A 162 -4.02 1.66 -2.40
N GLU A 163 -3.91 2.75 -3.13
CA GLU A 163 -4.70 3.98 -2.94
C GLU A 163 -6.19 3.67 -3.11
N LEU A 164 -6.56 2.97 -4.18
CA LEU A 164 -7.94 2.55 -4.43
C LEU A 164 -8.49 1.70 -3.27
N ARG A 165 -7.73 0.70 -2.82
CA ARG A 165 -8.15 -0.14 -1.69
C ARG A 165 -8.31 0.65 -0.40
N MET A 166 -7.41 1.61 -0.14
CA MET A 166 -7.51 2.49 1.02
C MET A 166 -8.77 3.35 0.95
N ALA A 167 -9.04 3.96 -0.21
CA ALA A 167 -10.23 4.78 -0.45
C ALA A 167 -11.53 3.97 -0.24
N GLN A 168 -11.61 2.76 -0.79
CA GLN A 168 -12.75 1.85 -0.59
C GLN A 168 -12.93 1.44 0.87
N ASN A 169 -11.84 1.18 1.60
CA ASN A 169 -11.90 0.87 3.03
C ASN A 169 -12.38 2.08 3.86
N CYS A 170 -11.94 3.29 3.51
CA CYS A 170 -12.41 4.51 4.15
C CYS A 170 -13.92 4.71 3.93
N LEU A 171 -14.38 4.55 2.69
CA LEU A 171 -15.81 4.66 2.35
C LEU A 171 -16.65 3.63 3.14
N ALA A 172 -16.22 2.38 3.18
CA ALA A 172 -16.89 1.32 3.94
C ALA A 172 -16.90 1.58 5.46
N ALA A 173 -15.93 2.30 5.99
CA ALA A 173 -15.83 2.69 7.40
C ALA A 173 -16.54 4.03 7.71
N GLY A 174 -17.15 4.69 6.72
CA GLY A 174 -17.72 6.03 6.87
C GLY A 174 -16.68 7.14 7.10
N GLU A 175 -15.41 6.87 6.74
CA GLU A 175 -14.30 7.82 6.79
C GLU A 175 -14.15 8.53 5.44
N LYS A 176 -13.60 9.74 5.45
CA LYS A 176 -13.40 10.53 4.23
C LYS A 176 -12.06 10.24 3.57
N TYR A 177 -12.10 9.95 2.28
CA TYR A 177 -10.93 9.91 1.42
C TYR A 177 -11.10 10.94 0.30
N ILE A 178 -10.13 11.85 0.14
CA ILE A 178 -10.18 12.97 -0.79
C ILE A 178 -8.97 12.90 -1.70
N LEU A 179 -9.20 13.00 -3.00
CA LEU A 179 -8.18 13.17 -4.00
C LEU A 179 -7.94 14.67 -4.22
N CYS A 180 -6.78 15.16 -3.80
CA CYS A 180 -6.35 16.55 -4.01
C CYS A 180 -5.59 16.64 -5.33
N THR A 181 -6.17 17.24 -6.36
CA THR A 181 -5.48 17.46 -7.62
C THR A 181 -4.90 18.88 -7.68
N LEU A 182 -3.63 18.99 -8.03
CA LEU A 182 -2.95 20.23 -8.33
C LEU A 182 -2.63 20.28 -9.82
N THR A 183 -3.20 21.23 -10.53
CA THR A 183 -2.96 21.44 -11.97
C THR A 183 -2.27 22.77 -12.23
N ASN A 184 -1.61 22.89 -13.40
CA ASN A 184 -0.76 24.04 -13.74
C ASN A 184 0.29 24.36 -12.66
N TRP A 185 0.85 23.33 -12.05
CA TRP A 185 1.81 23.49 -10.95
C TRP A 185 2.96 24.40 -11.33
N GLY A 186 3.32 25.31 -10.42
CA GLY A 186 4.41 26.28 -10.65
C GLY A 186 4.07 27.45 -11.57
N SER A 187 2.80 27.58 -12.00
CA SER A 187 2.33 28.70 -12.82
C SER A 187 1.35 29.61 -12.06
N PRO A 188 1.14 30.87 -12.52
CA PRO A 188 0.10 31.74 -11.95
C PRO A 188 -1.33 31.18 -12.06
N GLN A 189 -1.56 30.22 -12.95
CA GLN A 189 -2.85 29.53 -13.16
C GLN A 189 -2.99 28.25 -12.33
N GLN A 190 -2.11 28.04 -11.35
CA GLN A 190 -2.18 26.88 -10.46
C GLN A 190 -3.55 26.77 -9.81
N LYS A 191 -4.12 25.56 -9.86
CA LYS A 191 -5.44 25.28 -9.33
C LYS A 191 -5.42 24.03 -8.47
N ARG A 192 -6.01 24.10 -7.27
CA ARG A 192 -6.35 22.97 -6.41
C ARG A 192 -7.80 22.58 -6.63
N GLN A 193 -8.07 21.29 -6.72
CA GLN A 193 -9.41 20.71 -6.69
C GLN A 193 -9.40 19.50 -5.76
N ASP A 194 -10.30 19.48 -4.80
CA ASP A 194 -10.49 18.40 -3.86
C ASP A 194 -11.73 17.59 -4.27
N ILE A 195 -11.52 16.32 -4.59
CA ILE A 195 -12.55 15.42 -5.10
C ILE A 195 -12.76 14.31 -4.07
N PRO A 196 -13.91 14.29 -3.36
CA PRO A 196 -14.26 13.16 -2.49
C PRO A 196 -14.33 11.86 -3.29
N PHE A 197 -13.89 10.75 -2.70
CA PHE A 197 -13.84 9.48 -3.41
C PHE A 197 -15.24 8.99 -3.86
N GLU A 198 -16.28 9.29 -3.09
CA GLU A 198 -17.68 9.02 -3.45
C GLU A 198 -18.09 9.71 -4.77
N THR A 199 -17.61 10.96 -4.96
CA THR A 199 -17.86 11.71 -6.20
C THR A 199 -17.08 11.12 -7.36
N LEU A 200 -15.84 10.69 -7.11
CA LEU A 200 -15.01 10.04 -8.13
C LEU A 200 -15.64 8.76 -8.64
N GLU A 201 -16.15 7.90 -7.75
CA GLU A 201 -16.85 6.66 -8.16
C GLU A 201 -18.17 6.92 -8.91
N ALA A 202 -18.87 8.01 -8.57
CA ALA A 202 -20.16 8.33 -9.17
C ALA A 202 -20.06 9.02 -10.55
N GLU A 203 -19.01 9.86 -10.74
CA GLU A 203 -18.92 10.75 -11.91
C GLU A 203 -17.87 10.31 -12.94
N TYR A 204 -16.98 9.40 -12.56
CA TYR A 204 -15.87 8.96 -13.44
C TYR A 204 -15.97 7.47 -13.74
N ASP A 205 -15.89 7.13 -15.02
CA ASP A 205 -15.69 5.75 -15.43
C ASP A 205 -14.31 5.27 -14.96
N MET A 206 -14.29 4.36 -14.00
CA MET A 206 -13.06 3.71 -13.55
C MET A 206 -12.53 2.81 -14.66
N GLN A 207 -11.77 3.41 -15.57
CA GLN A 207 -10.95 2.62 -16.48
C GLN A 207 -9.80 2.01 -15.68
N HIS A 208 -9.72 0.70 -15.64
CA HIS A 208 -8.64 -0.06 -14.98
C HIS A 208 -7.26 0.13 -15.63
N THR A 209 -6.97 1.31 -16.14
CA THR A 209 -5.73 1.64 -16.86
C THR A 209 -4.56 1.98 -15.92
N GLY A 210 -4.79 2.21 -14.64
CA GLY A 210 -3.74 2.58 -13.68
C GLY A 210 -3.25 1.43 -12.80
N VAL A 211 -4.04 0.37 -12.63
CA VAL A 211 -3.51 -0.90 -12.17
C VAL A 211 -2.76 -1.47 -13.37
N ARG A 212 -1.47 -1.19 -13.51
CA ARG A 212 -0.58 -2.18 -14.10
C ARG A 212 -0.71 -3.39 -13.18
N PHE A 213 -1.75 -4.19 -13.38
CA PHE A 213 -1.55 -5.61 -13.28
C PHE A 213 -0.34 -5.86 -14.20
N ARG A 214 0.86 -5.98 -13.66
CA ARG A 214 1.71 -6.99 -14.24
C ARG A 214 0.76 -8.17 -14.25
N ARG A 215 0.23 -8.49 -15.43
CA ARG A 215 -0.27 -9.83 -15.64
C ARG A 215 0.77 -10.67 -14.91
N LYS A 216 0.43 -11.31 -13.80
CA LYS A 216 0.97 -12.64 -13.58
C LYS A 216 0.89 -13.18 -14.98
N PRO A 217 2.03 -13.57 -15.63
CA PRO A 217 1.87 -14.20 -16.90
C PRO A 217 0.64 -15.05 -16.66
N ARG A 218 -0.47 -14.78 -17.35
CA ARG A 218 -1.53 -15.73 -17.32
C ARG A 218 -0.71 -17.00 -17.46
N CYS A 219 -0.68 -17.85 -16.45
CA CYS A 219 -0.89 -19.22 -16.84
C CYS A 219 -2.15 -19.08 -17.64
N ALA A 220 -1.99 -18.86 -18.95
CA ALA A 220 -3.07 -18.98 -19.87
C ALA A 220 -3.62 -20.33 -19.44
N LYS A 221 -4.87 -20.38 -19.03
CA LYS A 221 -5.49 -21.65 -18.71
C LYS A 221 -5.23 -22.63 -19.88
N ASP A 222 -4.76 -22.10 -20.98
CA ASP A 222 -4.58 -22.74 -22.26
C ASP A 222 -3.13 -22.81 -22.76
N SER A 223 -2.11 -22.30 -22.02
CA SER A 223 -0.72 -22.43 -22.43
C SER A 223 0.12 -23.13 -21.37
N VAL A 224 0.86 -24.12 -21.77
CA VAL A 224 1.69 -24.97 -20.92
C VAL A 224 3.16 -24.83 -21.34
N SER A 225 4.09 -24.75 -20.39
CA SER A 225 5.52 -24.72 -20.74
C SER A 225 5.92 -26.00 -21.49
N GLY A 226 6.88 -25.91 -22.39
CA GLY A 226 7.34 -27.06 -23.16
C GLY A 226 7.72 -28.25 -22.28
N ILE A 227 8.34 -28.01 -21.12
CA ILE A 227 8.64 -29.08 -20.15
C ILE A 227 7.36 -29.78 -19.66
N ALA A 228 6.35 -29.03 -19.26
CA ALA A 228 5.09 -29.60 -18.78
C ALA A 228 4.30 -30.26 -19.91
N TYR A 229 4.30 -29.69 -21.13
CA TYR A 229 3.66 -30.24 -22.30
C TYR A 229 4.22 -31.62 -22.66
N HIS A 230 5.54 -31.72 -22.85
CA HIS A 230 6.19 -32.97 -23.24
C HIS A 230 6.16 -34.02 -22.12
N ARG A 231 6.27 -33.60 -20.85
CA ARG A 231 6.09 -34.50 -19.71
C ARG A 231 4.71 -35.17 -19.71
N LYS A 232 3.64 -34.37 -19.90
CA LYS A 232 2.27 -34.87 -19.93
C LYS A 232 2.05 -35.81 -21.13
N ARG A 233 2.61 -35.51 -22.30
CA ARG A 233 2.55 -36.39 -23.48
C ARG A 233 3.24 -37.74 -23.24
N LYS A 234 4.30 -37.77 -22.41
CA LYS A 234 4.96 -39.04 -21.98
C LYS A 234 4.25 -39.73 -20.81
N GLY A 235 3.11 -39.22 -20.33
CA GLY A 235 2.38 -39.81 -19.23
C GLY A 235 3.07 -39.73 -17.87
N LEU A 236 4.10 -38.87 -17.75
CA LEU A 236 4.86 -38.75 -16.49
C LEU A 236 4.24 -37.69 -15.57
N ASN A 237 4.20 -37.95 -14.27
CA ASN A 237 3.95 -36.92 -13.27
C ASN A 237 5.27 -36.17 -12.92
N GLN A 238 5.17 -35.05 -12.20
CA GLN A 238 6.34 -34.24 -11.84
C GLN A 238 7.36 -35.02 -10.99
N THR A 239 6.91 -35.89 -10.10
CA THR A 239 7.77 -36.71 -9.23
C THR A 239 8.54 -37.74 -10.04
N GLN A 240 7.89 -38.38 -11.00
CA GLN A 240 8.52 -39.36 -11.90
C GLN A 240 9.57 -38.69 -12.80
N LEU A 241 9.24 -37.52 -13.39
CA LEU A 241 10.22 -36.78 -14.18
C LEU A 241 11.42 -36.33 -13.33
N ALA A 242 11.17 -35.85 -12.12
CA ALA A 242 12.20 -35.45 -11.20
C ALA A 242 13.18 -36.61 -10.85
N ALA A 243 12.64 -37.78 -10.60
CA ALA A 243 13.44 -38.98 -10.32
C ALA A 243 14.30 -39.39 -11.53
N LEU A 244 13.75 -39.35 -12.74
CA LEU A 244 14.44 -39.71 -13.98
C LEU A 244 15.61 -38.79 -14.31
N ILE A 245 15.50 -37.48 -14.01
CA ILE A 245 16.58 -36.51 -14.27
C ILE A 245 17.46 -36.24 -13.04
N GLY A 246 17.25 -36.94 -11.92
CA GLY A 246 18.04 -36.80 -10.71
C GLY A 246 17.89 -35.45 -10.00
N THR A 247 16.64 -34.95 -9.89
CA THR A 247 16.32 -33.70 -9.20
C THR A 247 15.12 -33.86 -8.24
N ARG A 248 14.73 -32.77 -7.57
CA ARG A 248 13.55 -32.76 -6.68
C ARG A 248 12.28 -32.35 -7.43
N GLN A 249 11.12 -32.88 -7.06
CA GLN A 249 9.82 -32.54 -7.66
C GLN A 249 9.56 -31.02 -7.64
N CYS A 250 9.91 -30.33 -6.55
CA CYS A 250 9.77 -28.89 -6.44
C CYS A 250 10.58 -28.11 -7.51
N ALA A 251 11.73 -28.64 -7.95
CA ALA A 251 12.50 -28.01 -9.02
C ALA A 251 11.76 -28.13 -10.37
N ILE A 252 11.16 -29.29 -10.67
CA ILE A 252 10.32 -29.46 -11.85
C ILE A 252 9.14 -28.50 -11.83
N CYS A 253 8.45 -28.38 -10.69
CA CYS A 253 7.34 -27.44 -10.52
C CYS A 253 7.77 -25.97 -10.80
N LEU A 254 8.95 -25.55 -10.32
CA LEU A 254 9.50 -24.23 -10.57
C LEU A 254 9.88 -24.01 -12.05
N TYR A 255 10.39 -25.03 -12.73
CA TYR A 255 10.69 -24.98 -14.16
C TYR A 255 9.42 -24.89 -15.01
N GLU A 256 8.42 -25.72 -14.72
CA GLU A 256 7.15 -25.73 -15.44
C GLU A 256 6.32 -24.44 -15.23
N SER A 257 6.45 -23.82 -14.06
CA SER A 257 5.79 -22.55 -13.76
C SER A 257 6.56 -21.31 -14.23
N GLY A 258 7.73 -21.47 -14.84
CA GLY A 258 8.60 -20.37 -15.29
C GLY A 258 9.22 -19.54 -14.16
N LYS A 259 9.07 -19.98 -12.89
CA LYS A 259 9.64 -19.30 -11.73
C LYS A 259 11.15 -19.50 -11.60
N ARG A 260 11.70 -20.48 -12.30
CA ARG A 260 13.13 -20.76 -12.35
C ARG A 260 13.50 -21.28 -13.74
N THR A 261 14.61 -20.79 -14.30
CA THR A 261 15.17 -21.30 -15.56
C THR A 261 16.07 -22.50 -15.28
N PRO A 262 15.88 -23.65 -15.95
CA PRO A 262 16.78 -24.78 -15.86
C PRO A 262 18.16 -24.42 -16.40
N SER A 263 19.23 -24.96 -15.81
CA SER A 263 20.57 -24.87 -16.40
C SER A 263 20.67 -25.71 -17.68
N LEU A 264 21.68 -25.42 -18.53
CA LEU A 264 21.89 -26.19 -19.76
C LEU A 264 22.07 -27.69 -19.49
N GLN A 265 22.70 -28.04 -18.37
CA GLN A 265 22.87 -29.44 -17.97
C GLN A 265 21.52 -30.10 -17.64
N VAL A 266 20.60 -29.38 -16.97
CA VAL A 266 19.28 -29.87 -16.67
C VAL A 266 18.43 -29.98 -17.95
N LEU A 267 18.52 -29.00 -18.86
CA LEU A 267 17.83 -29.03 -20.15
C LEU A 267 18.27 -30.24 -21.00
N ARG A 268 19.57 -30.57 -21.03
CA ARG A 268 20.06 -31.78 -21.71
C ARG A 268 19.50 -33.07 -21.13
N ARG A 269 19.37 -33.17 -19.81
CA ARG A 269 18.75 -34.34 -19.16
C ARG A 269 17.24 -34.41 -19.44
N LEU A 270 16.56 -33.27 -19.40
CA LEU A 270 15.14 -33.20 -19.77
C LEU A 270 14.92 -33.60 -21.24
N SER A 271 15.74 -33.08 -22.15
CA SER A 271 15.70 -33.41 -23.58
C SER A 271 15.90 -34.92 -23.79
N ALA A 272 16.88 -35.53 -23.14
CA ALA A 272 17.10 -36.97 -23.24
C ALA A 272 15.96 -37.81 -22.67
N VAL A 273 15.40 -37.43 -21.52
CA VAL A 273 14.30 -38.19 -20.90
C VAL A 273 12.99 -37.99 -21.64
N LEU A 274 12.71 -36.77 -22.10
CA LEU A 274 11.46 -36.44 -22.80
C LEU A 274 11.53 -36.74 -24.31
N ASP A 275 12.74 -37.00 -24.83
CA ASP A 275 13.00 -37.30 -26.25
C ASP A 275 12.56 -36.16 -27.20
N VAL A 276 12.99 -34.94 -26.89
CA VAL A 276 12.67 -33.71 -27.63
C VAL A 276 13.87 -32.80 -27.67
N ALA A 277 13.92 -31.89 -28.65
CA ALA A 277 14.95 -30.88 -28.72
C ALA A 277 14.89 -29.91 -27.53
N ILE A 278 16.04 -29.33 -27.14
CA ILE A 278 16.07 -28.34 -26.05
C ILE A 278 15.20 -27.13 -26.39
N ASP A 279 15.14 -26.72 -27.65
CA ASP A 279 14.35 -25.59 -28.11
C ASP A 279 12.84 -25.82 -27.87
N ASP A 280 12.36 -27.05 -27.98
CA ASP A 280 10.96 -27.42 -27.66
C ASP A 280 10.66 -27.31 -26.16
N LEU A 281 11.65 -27.52 -25.30
CA LEU A 281 11.46 -27.44 -23.84
C LEU A 281 11.33 -25.98 -23.35
N VAL A 282 11.88 -25.02 -24.08
CA VAL A 282 11.84 -23.60 -23.70
C VAL A 282 10.68 -22.83 -24.35
N GLN A 283 9.94 -23.49 -25.25
CA GLN A 283 8.73 -22.94 -25.86
C GLN A 283 7.51 -23.04 -24.95
N THR A 284 6.44 -22.35 -25.32
CA THR A 284 5.13 -22.41 -24.67
C THR A 284 4.13 -22.97 -25.69
N TYR A 285 3.36 -23.95 -25.29
CA TYR A 285 2.37 -24.64 -26.14
C TYR A 285 0.96 -24.24 -25.72
N GLU A 286 0.12 -23.92 -26.70
CA GLU A 286 -1.32 -23.79 -26.48
C GLU A 286 -1.95 -25.19 -26.39
N VAL A 287 -2.75 -25.42 -25.37
CA VAL A 287 -3.50 -26.67 -25.21
C VAL A 287 -4.89 -26.41 -25.81
N ALA A 288 -5.17 -26.99 -26.97
CA ALA A 288 -6.54 -27.00 -27.49
C ALA A 288 -7.46 -27.70 -26.49
N GLU A 289 -8.58 -27.08 -26.15
CA GLU A 289 -9.66 -27.77 -25.42
C GLU A 289 -10.13 -28.92 -26.34
N ASN A 290 -9.90 -30.15 -25.88
CA ASN A 290 -10.58 -31.28 -26.48
C ASN A 290 -12.03 -31.22 -26.04
N GLU A 291 -12.93 -31.19 -27.02
CA GLU A 291 -14.37 -31.39 -26.91
C GLU A 291 -14.75 -32.63 -26.12
#